data_b9cdb513160c48492d94dd6b35634d35
#
_entry.id   b9cdb513160c48492d94dd6b35634d35
#
_cell.length_a   1.000
_cell.length_b   1.000
_cell.length_c   1.000
_cell.angle_alpha   90.00
_cell.angle_beta   90.00
_cell.angle_gamma   90.00
#
_symmetry.space_group_name_H-M   'P 1'
#
loop_
_entity.id
_entity.type
_entity.pdbx_description
1 polymer ?
#
loop_
_entity_poly.entity_id
_entity_poly.type
_entity_poly.pdbx_seq_one_letter_code
_entity_poly.pdbx_strand_id
1 'polypeptide(L)'
;NDDLLKVCRRRHTSNQAKKVIRWIQESGIHNFSIDLIFGLPNQTMEDVKIDISTFLSLDIPHLSIYSLQIEENSIFGKTGVEPCDPDLEADMFEYITKTLEAAGYIHYEISSFCKPGYYSKHNLAYWQDKDFYGFGCGASGRIDGIRYDNTTSLKQYCLEGPCSTYIPEPLSERGMDAIMMALRTKFGLN
;
A
#
# COMPACT_ATOMS: atom_id res chain seq x y z
N ASN A 1 8.57 -15.29 4.71
CA ASN A 1 9.28 -16.42 4.08
C ASN A 1 10.45 -15.90 3.23
N ASP A 2 11.72 -16.36 3.55
CA ASP A 2 12.92 -15.84 2.88
C ASP A 2 13.04 -16.32 1.42
N ASP A 3 12.44 -17.46 1.08
CA ASP A 3 12.46 -17.94 -0.30
C ASP A 3 11.50 -17.13 -1.20
N LEU A 4 10.34 -16.73 -0.67
CA LEU A 4 9.45 -15.80 -1.37
C LEU A 4 10.10 -14.41 -1.54
N LEU A 5 10.84 -13.92 -0.54
CA LEU A 5 11.62 -12.69 -0.67
C LEU A 5 12.66 -12.77 -1.78
N LYS A 6 13.35 -13.92 -1.93
CA LYS A 6 14.30 -14.14 -3.04
C LYS A 6 13.61 -14.16 -4.40
N VAL A 7 12.45 -14.83 -4.52
CA VAL A 7 11.63 -14.81 -5.74
C VAL A 7 11.29 -13.39 -6.14
N CYS A 8 10.89 -12.56 -5.17
CA CYS A 8 10.60 -11.13 -5.36
C CYS A 8 11.87 -10.26 -5.48
N ARG A 9 13.06 -10.85 -5.54
CA ARG A 9 14.35 -10.14 -5.60
C ARG A 9 14.54 -9.12 -4.48
N ARG A 10 13.96 -9.37 -3.32
CA ARG A 10 14.18 -8.54 -2.13
C ARG A 10 15.54 -8.84 -1.53
N ARG A 11 16.26 -7.78 -1.13
CA ARG A 11 17.65 -7.90 -0.61
C ARG A 11 17.71 -8.20 0.89
N HIS A 12 16.60 -8.00 1.61
CA HIS A 12 16.51 -8.25 3.04
C HIS A 12 15.96 -9.65 3.33
N THR A 13 16.14 -10.09 4.56
CA THR A 13 15.57 -11.32 5.10
C THR A 13 14.41 -11.01 6.07
N SER A 14 13.58 -12.02 6.35
CA SER A 14 12.51 -11.93 7.36
C SER A 14 13.04 -11.54 8.73
N ASN A 15 14.22 -12.06 9.12
CA ASN A 15 14.86 -11.68 10.38
C ASN A 15 15.31 -10.21 10.41
N GLN A 16 15.80 -9.69 9.30
CA GLN A 16 16.14 -8.27 9.22
C GLN A 16 14.90 -7.38 9.34
N ALA A 17 13.79 -7.75 8.67
CA ALA A 17 12.52 -7.03 8.81
C ALA A 17 12.03 -7.00 10.25
N LYS A 18 11.99 -8.16 10.92
CA LYS A 18 11.61 -8.27 12.34
C LYS A 18 12.53 -7.44 13.25
N LYS A 19 13.83 -7.39 12.96
CA LYS A 19 14.80 -6.59 13.72
C LYS A 19 14.53 -5.09 13.57
N VAL A 20 14.25 -4.62 12.36
CA VAL A 20 13.90 -3.22 12.09
C VAL A 20 12.63 -2.82 12.86
N ILE A 21 11.59 -3.67 12.85
CA ILE A 21 10.35 -3.43 13.59
C ILE A 21 10.64 -3.24 15.07
N ARG A 22 11.44 -4.12 15.68
CA ARG A 22 11.84 -3.98 17.09
C ARG A 22 12.59 -2.66 17.35
N TRP A 23 13.51 -2.29 16.50
CA TRP A 23 14.23 -1.02 16.63
C TRP A 23 13.29 0.20 16.58
N ILE A 24 12.29 0.17 15.69
CA ILE A 24 11.26 1.22 15.62
C ILE A 24 10.53 1.31 16.96
N GLN A 25 10.08 0.17 17.51
CA GLN A 25 9.37 0.11 18.80
C GLN A 25 10.26 0.58 19.96
N GLU A 26 11.50 0.11 20.03
CA GLU A 26 12.50 0.49 21.04
C GLU A 26 12.88 1.99 20.97
N SER A 27 12.78 2.61 19.80
CA SER A 27 13.00 4.06 19.64
C SER A 27 11.83 4.93 20.09
N GLY A 28 10.75 4.32 20.59
CA GLY A 28 9.55 5.04 21.04
C GLY A 28 8.59 5.45 19.93
N ILE A 29 8.78 4.96 18.69
CA ILE A 29 7.84 5.17 17.59
C ILE A 29 6.74 4.13 17.68
N HIS A 30 5.54 4.54 18.11
CA HIS A 30 4.40 3.65 18.32
C HIS A 30 3.36 3.70 17.20
N ASN A 31 3.44 4.69 16.31
CA ASN A 31 2.52 4.83 15.17
C ASN A 31 3.29 4.64 13.86
N PHE A 32 3.29 3.44 13.36
CA PHE A 32 3.94 3.06 12.10
C PHE A 32 3.14 1.95 11.41
N SER A 33 3.38 1.80 10.11
CA SER A 33 2.77 0.77 9.28
C SER A 33 3.84 -0.18 8.75
N ILE A 34 3.43 -1.40 8.47
CA ILE A 34 4.17 -2.28 7.58
C ILE A 34 3.32 -2.64 6.38
N ASP A 35 3.99 -2.99 5.29
CA ASP A 35 3.34 -3.46 4.08
C ASP A 35 3.64 -4.95 3.89
N LEU A 36 2.60 -5.75 3.61
CA LEU A 36 2.71 -7.14 3.18
C LEU A 36 2.15 -7.29 1.77
N ILE A 37 2.69 -8.25 1.04
CA ILE A 37 2.16 -8.63 -0.27
C ILE A 37 1.81 -10.11 -0.21
N PHE A 38 0.60 -10.47 -0.66
CA PHE A 38 0.17 -11.86 -0.83
C PHE A 38 -0.10 -12.16 -2.31
N GLY A 39 -0.42 -13.41 -2.62
CA GLY A 39 -0.55 -13.86 -4.01
C GLY A 39 0.78 -13.90 -4.76
N LEU A 40 1.89 -14.06 -4.03
CA LEU A 40 3.21 -14.19 -4.63
C LEU A 40 3.36 -15.52 -5.38
N PRO A 41 4.20 -15.59 -6.43
CA PRO A 41 4.48 -16.83 -7.13
C PRO A 41 4.94 -17.93 -6.14
N ASN A 42 4.27 -19.08 -6.22
CA ASN A 42 4.48 -20.24 -5.33
C ASN A 42 4.14 -20.02 -3.85
N GLN A 43 3.51 -18.92 -3.48
CA GLN A 43 3.04 -18.70 -2.12
C GLN A 43 1.85 -19.62 -1.82
N THR A 44 1.87 -20.25 -0.66
CA THR A 44 0.80 -21.13 -0.19
C THR A 44 -0.08 -20.45 0.85
N MET A 45 -1.27 -20.98 1.09
CA MET A 45 -2.12 -20.54 2.19
C MET A 45 -1.40 -20.64 3.55
N GLU A 46 -0.54 -21.63 3.73
CA GLU A 46 0.23 -21.81 4.97
C GLU A 46 1.27 -20.69 5.16
N ASP A 47 1.91 -20.23 4.07
CA ASP A 47 2.80 -19.07 4.13
C ASP A 47 2.05 -17.81 4.60
N VAL A 48 0.86 -17.57 4.08
CA VAL A 48 0.02 -16.44 4.50
C VAL A 48 -0.37 -16.55 5.98
N LYS A 49 -0.74 -17.75 6.44
CA LYS A 49 -1.04 -17.98 7.87
C LYS A 49 0.15 -17.65 8.77
N ILE A 50 1.35 -18.08 8.38
CA ILE A 50 2.59 -17.80 9.11
C ILE A 50 2.88 -16.29 9.12
N ASP A 51 2.71 -15.61 7.98
CA ASP A 51 2.97 -14.17 7.88
C ASP A 51 1.99 -13.38 8.75
N ILE A 52 0.69 -13.69 8.73
CA ILE A 52 -0.32 -13.02 9.55
C ILE A 52 -0.11 -13.31 11.05
N SER A 53 0.18 -14.55 11.42
CA SER A 53 0.48 -14.89 12.82
C SER A 53 1.73 -14.16 13.33
N THR A 54 2.75 -14.04 12.47
CA THR A 54 3.97 -13.27 12.77
C THR A 54 3.64 -11.79 12.96
N PHE A 55 2.86 -11.20 12.04
CA PHE A 55 2.41 -9.81 12.15
C PHE A 55 1.70 -9.56 13.51
N LEU A 56 0.74 -10.41 13.86
CA LEU A 56 0.01 -10.29 15.11
C LEU A 56 0.92 -10.39 16.34
N SER A 57 1.93 -11.27 16.29
CA SER A 57 2.90 -11.44 17.38
C SER A 57 3.81 -10.23 17.61
N LEU A 58 3.97 -9.37 16.61
CA LEU A 58 4.81 -8.17 16.67
C LEU A 58 4.07 -6.92 17.19
N ASP A 59 2.78 -7.04 17.46
CA ASP A 59 1.93 -5.98 18.03
C ASP A 59 1.95 -4.66 17.24
N ILE A 60 1.99 -4.73 15.92
CA ILE A 60 2.09 -3.59 15.01
C ILE A 60 0.72 -2.92 14.87
N PRO A 61 0.62 -1.57 14.94
CA PRO A 61 -0.68 -0.89 14.97
C PRO A 61 -1.39 -0.81 13.62
N HIS A 62 -0.67 -0.91 12.51
CA HIS A 62 -1.21 -0.73 11.16
C HIS A 62 -0.55 -1.68 10.15
N LEU A 63 -1.36 -2.23 9.25
CA LEU A 63 -0.95 -3.09 8.14
C LEU A 63 -1.58 -2.59 6.85
N SER A 64 -0.78 -2.40 5.82
CA SER A 64 -1.27 -2.38 4.43
C SER A 64 -0.95 -3.72 3.80
N ILE A 65 -1.94 -4.37 3.20
CA ILE A 65 -1.75 -5.66 2.56
C ILE A 65 -2.27 -5.63 1.12
N TYR A 66 -1.41 -6.01 0.19
CA TYR A 66 -1.68 -5.91 -1.23
C TYR A 66 -1.62 -7.29 -1.89
N SER A 67 -2.56 -7.57 -2.78
CA SER A 67 -2.39 -8.63 -3.76
C SER A 67 -1.30 -8.25 -4.75
N LEU A 68 -0.48 -9.22 -5.16
CA LEU A 68 0.57 -8.99 -6.15
C LEU A 68 -0.06 -8.64 -7.51
N GLN A 69 0.19 -7.45 -7.99
CA GLN A 69 -0.12 -7.06 -9.37
C GLN A 69 1.14 -7.21 -10.24
N ILE A 70 1.03 -7.96 -11.34
CA ILE A 70 2.13 -8.16 -12.29
C ILE A 70 1.99 -7.16 -13.43
N GLU A 71 2.73 -6.08 -13.35
CA GLU A 71 2.79 -5.06 -14.39
C GLU A 71 3.62 -5.54 -15.59
N GLU A 72 3.16 -5.29 -16.79
CA GLU A 72 3.77 -5.71 -18.06
C GLU A 72 5.25 -5.29 -18.17
N ASN A 73 5.57 -4.10 -17.71
CA ASN A 73 6.92 -3.55 -17.71
C ASN A 73 7.80 -3.99 -16.53
N SER A 74 7.22 -4.70 -15.55
CA SER A 74 7.97 -5.27 -14.42
C SER A 74 8.85 -6.44 -14.86
N ILE A 75 9.75 -6.87 -13.99
CA ILE A 75 10.56 -8.06 -14.26
C ILE A 75 9.67 -9.30 -14.38
N PHE A 76 8.68 -9.45 -13.51
CA PHE A 76 7.74 -10.57 -13.56
C PHE A 76 6.95 -10.60 -14.87
N GLY A 77 6.41 -9.46 -15.34
CA GLY A 77 5.73 -9.37 -16.63
C GLY A 77 6.65 -9.76 -17.80
N LYS A 78 7.87 -9.24 -17.83
CA LYS A 78 8.86 -9.53 -18.89
C LYS A 78 9.37 -10.97 -18.87
N THR A 79 9.33 -11.65 -17.76
CA THR A 79 9.79 -13.06 -17.63
C THR A 79 8.64 -14.07 -17.68
N GLY A 80 7.40 -13.60 -17.90
CA GLY A 80 6.23 -14.48 -18.05
C GLY A 80 5.88 -15.22 -16.75
N VAL A 81 6.05 -14.56 -15.61
CA VAL A 81 5.61 -15.13 -14.34
C VAL A 81 4.08 -15.14 -14.30
N GLU A 82 3.49 -16.31 -14.09
CA GLU A 82 2.04 -16.43 -13.93
C GLU A 82 1.56 -15.83 -12.61
N PRO A 83 0.42 -15.12 -12.61
CA PRO A 83 -0.20 -14.65 -11.38
C PRO A 83 -0.68 -15.81 -10.50
N CYS A 84 -0.98 -15.50 -9.25
CA CYS A 84 -1.62 -16.46 -8.35
C CYS A 84 -2.96 -16.91 -8.94
N ASP A 85 -3.35 -18.13 -8.64
CA ASP A 85 -4.70 -18.62 -8.94
C ASP A 85 -5.74 -17.71 -8.28
N PRO A 86 -6.75 -17.20 -9.01
CA PRO A 86 -7.69 -16.23 -8.48
C PRO A 86 -8.53 -16.74 -7.30
N ASP A 87 -8.87 -18.04 -7.28
CA ASP A 87 -9.63 -18.62 -6.18
C ASP A 87 -8.76 -18.73 -4.93
N LEU A 88 -7.50 -19.15 -5.09
CA LEU A 88 -6.53 -19.18 -4.00
C LEU A 88 -6.24 -17.76 -3.45
N GLU A 89 -6.14 -16.76 -4.34
CA GLU A 89 -5.94 -15.36 -3.94
C GLU A 89 -7.14 -14.84 -3.13
N ALA A 90 -8.36 -15.16 -3.56
CA ALA A 90 -9.58 -14.81 -2.84
C ALA A 90 -9.63 -15.47 -1.46
N ASP A 91 -9.31 -16.76 -1.38
CA ASP A 91 -9.24 -17.51 -0.11
C ASP A 91 -8.20 -16.92 0.85
N MET A 92 -7.02 -16.52 0.32
CA MET A 92 -5.98 -15.84 1.10
C MET A 92 -6.51 -14.52 1.68
N PHE A 93 -7.15 -13.70 0.85
CA PHE A 93 -7.68 -12.42 1.30
C PHE A 93 -8.80 -12.58 2.33
N GLU A 94 -9.69 -13.54 2.14
CA GLU A 94 -10.76 -13.86 3.10
C GLU A 94 -10.17 -14.30 4.45
N TYR A 95 -9.17 -15.19 4.44
CA TYR A 95 -8.47 -15.61 5.65
C TYR A 95 -7.81 -14.45 6.38
N ILE A 96 -7.09 -13.59 5.65
CA ILE A 96 -6.42 -12.39 6.18
C ILE A 96 -7.43 -11.49 6.87
N THR A 97 -8.51 -11.15 6.18
CA THR A 97 -9.55 -10.26 6.67
C THR A 97 -10.18 -10.80 7.94
N LYS A 98 -10.67 -12.04 7.92
CA LYS A 98 -11.30 -12.68 9.09
C LYS A 98 -10.36 -12.76 10.29
N THR A 99 -9.08 -13.06 10.05
CA THR A 99 -8.10 -13.22 11.13
C THR A 99 -7.74 -11.88 11.76
N LEU A 100 -7.53 -10.84 10.96
CA LEU A 100 -7.21 -9.51 11.45
C LEU A 100 -8.40 -8.87 12.19
N GLU A 101 -9.62 -9.01 11.67
CA GLU A 101 -10.83 -8.52 12.33
C GLU A 101 -11.08 -9.22 13.66
N ALA A 102 -10.90 -10.55 13.72
CA ALA A 102 -10.99 -11.31 14.96
C ALA A 102 -9.94 -10.89 16.00
N ALA A 103 -8.78 -10.39 15.55
CA ALA A 103 -7.73 -9.83 16.40
C ALA A 103 -7.96 -8.35 16.76
N GLY A 104 -9.10 -7.75 16.39
CA GLY A 104 -9.50 -6.39 16.75
C GLY A 104 -8.97 -5.30 15.81
N TYR A 105 -8.43 -5.67 14.64
CA TYR A 105 -8.08 -4.70 13.61
C TYR A 105 -9.33 -4.29 12.83
N ILE A 106 -9.34 -3.05 12.41
CA ILE A 106 -10.41 -2.47 11.61
C ILE A 106 -9.96 -2.48 10.15
N HIS A 107 -10.66 -3.19 9.28
CA HIS A 107 -10.53 -3.06 7.84
C HIS A 107 -11.23 -1.76 7.41
N TYR A 108 -10.47 -0.69 7.14
CA TYR A 108 -11.06 0.63 6.96
C TYR A 108 -10.99 1.17 5.52
N GLU A 109 -10.16 0.59 4.69
CA GLU A 109 -10.10 0.82 3.25
C GLU A 109 -9.58 -0.46 2.56
N ILE A 110 -9.59 -0.51 1.24
CA ILE A 110 -9.39 -1.74 0.44
C ILE A 110 -8.22 -2.60 0.92
N SER A 111 -7.08 -1.98 1.21
CA SER A 111 -5.83 -2.69 1.50
C SER A 111 -5.35 -2.53 2.93
N SER A 112 -5.99 -1.70 3.76
CA SER A 112 -5.42 -1.32 5.05
C SER A 112 -6.26 -1.74 6.25
N PHE A 113 -5.56 -2.27 7.25
CA PHE A 113 -6.08 -2.69 8.54
C PHE A 113 -5.35 -1.97 9.65
N CYS A 114 -6.04 -1.53 10.68
CA CYS A 114 -5.41 -0.87 11.82
C CYS A 114 -6.10 -1.17 13.14
N LYS A 115 -5.37 -1.02 14.25
CA LYS A 115 -5.97 -0.90 15.57
C LYS A 115 -6.80 0.39 15.67
N PRO A 116 -7.82 0.45 16.54
CA PRO A 116 -8.60 1.66 16.74
C PRO A 116 -7.73 2.89 16.97
N GLY A 117 -7.93 3.95 16.17
CA GLY A 117 -7.17 5.20 16.27
C GLY A 117 -5.89 5.28 15.44
N TYR A 118 -5.45 4.18 14.79
CA TYR A 118 -4.20 4.12 14.01
C TYR A 118 -4.41 4.19 12.49
N TYR A 119 -5.47 4.86 12.05
CA TYR A 119 -5.71 5.09 10.61
C TYR A 119 -4.54 5.83 9.95
N SER A 120 -4.13 5.39 8.77
CA SER A 120 -3.17 6.13 7.96
C SER A 120 -3.76 7.46 7.49
N LYS A 121 -3.39 8.55 8.14
CA LYS A 121 -3.87 9.90 7.78
C LYS A 121 -3.48 10.29 6.36
N HIS A 122 -2.32 9.83 5.91
CA HIS A 122 -1.82 10.06 4.56
C HIS A 122 -2.73 9.38 3.53
N ASN A 123 -2.99 8.08 3.67
CA ASN A 123 -3.86 7.35 2.75
C ASN A 123 -5.29 7.89 2.77
N LEU A 124 -5.81 8.20 3.98
CA LEU A 124 -7.14 8.79 4.11
C LEU A 124 -7.27 10.16 3.43
N ALA A 125 -6.19 10.94 3.32
CA ALA A 125 -6.23 12.20 2.60
C ALA A 125 -6.59 12.00 1.12
N TYR A 126 -6.06 10.96 0.48
CA TYR A 126 -6.43 10.60 -0.89
C TYR A 126 -7.88 10.12 -0.99
N TRP A 127 -8.28 9.20 -0.12
CA TRP A 127 -9.64 8.65 -0.12
C TRP A 127 -10.72 9.66 0.22
N GLN A 128 -10.36 10.74 0.94
CA GLN A 128 -11.24 11.84 1.32
C GLN A 128 -11.16 13.03 0.35
N ASP A 129 -10.55 12.84 -0.81
CA ASP A 129 -10.41 13.86 -1.86
C ASP A 129 -9.76 15.17 -1.36
N LYS A 130 -8.80 15.07 -0.42
CA LYS A 130 -8.07 16.23 0.11
C LYS A 130 -6.91 16.62 -0.77
N ASP A 131 -6.52 17.88 -0.67
CA ASP A 131 -5.31 18.37 -1.31
C ASP A 131 -4.06 17.71 -0.73
N PHE A 132 -3.08 17.49 -1.59
CA PHE A 132 -1.79 16.92 -1.23
C PHE A 132 -0.67 17.45 -2.12
N TYR A 133 0.54 17.53 -1.55
CA TYR A 133 1.73 17.97 -2.28
C TYR A 133 2.52 16.77 -2.79
N GLY A 134 2.92 16.81 -4.07
CA GLY A 134 3.88 15.91 -4.67
C GLY A 134 5.30 16.48 -4.59
N PHE A 135 6.18 15.84 -3.84
CA PHE A 135 7.57 16.24 -3.72
C PHE A 135 8.48 15.26 -4.43
N GLY A 136 9.38 15.77 -5.27
CA GLY A 136 10.37 15.00 -5.98
C GLY A 136 10.09 14.86 -7.47
N CYS A 137 11.08 14.33 -8.19
CA CYS A 137 11.02 14.05 -9.62
C CYS A 137 9.93 13.00 -9.90
N GLY A 138 9.02 13.30 -10.83
CA GLY A 138 7.91 12.41 -11.21
C GLY A 138 6.78 12.30 -10.18
N ALA A 139 6.80 13.11 -9.11
CA ALA A 139 5.75 13.11 -8.13
C ALA A 139 4.52 13.89 -8.61
N SER A 140 3.33 13.38 -8.29
CA SER A 140 2.06 14.06 -8.55
C SER A 140 1.55 14.74 -7.28
N GLY A 141 0.86 15.85 -7.44
CA GLY A 141 0.16 16.56 -6.36
C GLY A 141 -1.17 17.10 -6.83
N ARG A 142 -1.96 17.61 -5.88
CA ARG A 142 -3.25 18.24 -6.14
C ARG A 142 -3.50 19.34 -5.13
N ILE A 143 -3.75 20.55 -5.61
CA ILE A 143 -4.02 21.73 -4.79
C ILE A 143 -5.17 22.54 -5.40
N ASP A 144 -6.16 22.88 -4.62
CA ASP A 144 -7.34 23.67 -5.04
C ASP A 144 -8.05 23.08 -6.28
N GLY A 145 -8.10 21.75 -6.39
CA GLY A 145 -8.72 21.06 -7.54
C GLY A 145 -7.88 21.11 -8.81
N ILE A 146 -6.62 21.47 -8.73
CA ILE A 146 -5.67 21.43 -9.85
C ILE A 146 -4.66 20.31 -9.58
N ARG A 147 -4.68 19.29 -10.41
CA ARG A 147 -3.65 18.25 -10.41
C ARG A 147 -2.39 18.75 -11.08
N TYR A 148 -1.24 18.34 -10.59
CA TYR A 148 0.04 18.60 -11.24
C TYR A 148 0.96 17.40 -11.16
N ASP A 149 1.79 17.25 -12.18
CA ASP A 149 2.84 16.24 -12.24
C ASP A 149 4.19 16.93 -12.40
N ASN A 150 5.14 16.60 -11.55
CA ASN A 150 6.51 17.09 -11.67
C ASN A 150 7.23 16.38 -12.82
N THR A 151 8.23 17.05 -13.41
CA THR A 151 9.04 16.43 -14.46
C THR A 151 9.60 15.07 -14.03
N THR A 152 9.56 14.10 -14.94
CA THR A 152 10.18 12.78 -14.74
C THR A 152 11.69 12.76 -15.03
N SER A 153 12.23 13.87 -15.57
CA SER A 153 13.66 14.03 -15.82
C SER A 153 14.38 14.45 -14.55
N LEU A 154 15.14 13.54 -13.93
CA LEU A 154 15.95 13.85 -12.75
C LEU A 154 16.92 15.01 -13.00
N LYS A 155 17.53 15.06 -14.20
CA LYS A 155 18.44 16.15 -14.59
C LYS A 155 17.72 17.50 -14.59
N GLN A 156 16.55 17.57 -15.22
CA GLN A 156 15.75 18.79 -15.28
C GLN A 156 15.29 19.20 -13.87
N TYR A 157 14.77 18.26 -13.08
CA TYR A 157 14.34 18.52 -11.72
C TYR A 157 15.45 19.13 -10.85
N CYS A 158 16.70 18.62 -10.95
CA CYS A 158 17.83 19.14 -10.18
C CYS A 158 18.31 20.51 -10.66
N LEU A 159 18.19 20.83 -11.93
CA LEU A 159 18.69 22.09 -12.51
C LEU A 159 17.64 23.21 -12.49
N GLU A 160 16.39 22.90 -12.78
CA GLU A 160 15.32 23.87 -13.06
C GLU A 160 14.19 23.78 -12.02
N GLY A 161 14.21 22.80 -11.13
CA GLY A 161 13.14 22.55 -10.15
C GLY A 161 12.04 21.63 -10.69
N PRO A 162 10.84 21.66 -10.07
CA PRO A 162 9.76 20.71 -10.37
C PRO A 162 9.30 20.70 -11.83
N CYS A 163 9.34 21.85 -12.53
CA CYS A 163 8.83 22.00 -13.90
C CYS A 163 7.47 21.34 -14.08
N SER A 164 6.54 21.66 -13.17
CA SER A 164 5.27 20.93 -13.05
C SER A 164 4.34 21.21 -14.24
N THR A 165 3.69 20.15 -14.72
CA THR A 165 2.57 20.27 -15.67
C THR A 165 1.27 20.31 -14.88
N TYR A 166 0.47 21.36 -15.04
CA TYR A 166 -0.79 21.55 -14.36
C TYR A 166 -1.95 21.02 -15.21
N ILE A 167 -2.80 20.19 -14.62
CA ILE A 167 -3.92 19.53 -15.28
C ILE A 167 -5.20 19.95 -14.52
N PRO A 168 -5.98 20.92 -15.01
CA PRO A 168 -7.26 21.27 -14.39
C PRO A 168 -8.23 20.09 -14.43
N GLU A 169 -8.85 19.75 -13.30
CA GLU A 169 -9.87 18.72 -13.24
C GLU A 169 -11.26 19.34 -13.46
N PRO A 170 -12.01 18.89 -14.50
CA PRO A 170 -13.39 19.31 -14.70
C PRO A 170 -14.25 18.93 -13.47
N LEU A 171 -15.19 19.79 -13.08
CA LEU A 171 -16.08 19.55 -11.93
C LEU A 171 -16.85 18.23 -12.04
N SER A 172 -17.22 17.80 -13.26
CA SER A 172 -17.91 16.53 -13.50
C SER A 172 -17.03 15.31 -13.20
N GLU A 173 -15.74 15.35 -13.55
CA GLU A 173 -14.77 14.28 -13.26
C GLU A 173 -14.44 14.26 -11.78
N ARG A 174 -14.24 15.42 -11.18
CA ARG A 174 -13.98 15.56 -9.75
C ARG A 174 -15.09 14.94 -8.88
N GLY A 175 -16.35 15.12 -9.26
CA GLY A 175 -17.48 14.52 -8.54
C GLY A 175 -17.47 12.99 -8.62
N MET A 176 -17.14 12.43 -9.78
CA MET A 176 -17.05 10.98 -9.97
C MET A 176 -15.85 10.40 -9.19
N ASP A 177 -14.70 11.05 -9.23
CA ASP A 177 -13.51 10.63 -8.49
C ASP A 177 -13.75 10.65 -6.98
N ALA A 178 -14.39 11.68 -6.45
CA ALA A 178 -14.76 11.77 -5.04
C ALA A 178 -15.68 10.61 -4.61
N ILE A 179 -16.66 10.24 -5.46
CA ILE A 179 -17.52 9.07 -5.22
C ILE A 179 -16.69 7.78 -5.21
N MET A 180 -15.87 7.58 -6.23
CA MET A 180 -15.02 6.38 -6.32
C MET A 180 -14.08 6.26 -5.12
N MET A 181 -13.44 7.36 -4.71
CA MET A 181 -12.54 7.37 -3.56
C MET A 181 -13.27 7.07 -2.25
N ALA A 182 -14.43 7.67 -2.03
CA ALA A 182 -15.22 7.44 -0.83
C ALA A 182 -15.69 5.98 -0.71
N LEU A 183 -16.12 5.36 -1.82
CA LEU A 183 -16.56 3.96 -1.86
C LEU A 183 -15.43 2.96 -1.58
N ARG A 184 -14.16 3.37 -1.62
CA ARG A 184 -13.00 2.54 -1.26
C ARG A 184 -12.77 2.46 0.24
N THR A 185 -13.51 3.21 1.04
CA THR A 185 -13.39 3.21 2.50
C THR A 185 -14.67 2.71 3.16
N LYS A 186 -14.53 2.21 4.37
CA LYS A 186 -15.69 1.82 5.18
C LYS A 186 -16.60 3.00 5.58
N PHE A 187 -16.14 4.23 5.38
CA PHE A 187 -16.88 5.45 5.76
C PHE A 187 -17.91 5.85 4.69
N GLY A 188 -17.70 5.42 3.45
CA GLY A 188 -18.58 5.75 2.34
C GLY A 188 -18.63 7.24 2.02
N LEU A 189 -19.68 7.65 1.30
CA LEU A 189 -20.01 9.05 1.03
C LEU A 189 -20.75 9.64 2.23
N ASN A 190 -20.30 10.77 2.72
CA ASN A 190 -20.98 11.62 3.70
C ASN A 190 -21.64 12.79 3.00
#